data_7e0572f92292b40b282ecbab18b89c39
#
_entry.id   7e0572f92292b40b282ecbab18b89c39
#
_cell.length_a   1.000
_cell.length_b   1.000
_cell.length_c   1.000
_cell.angle_alpha   90.00
_cell.angle_beta   90.00
_cell.angle_gamma   90.00
#
_symmetry.space_group_name_H-M   'P 1'
#
loop_
_entity.id
_entity.type
_entity.pdbx_description
1 polymer ?
#
loop_
_entity_poly.entity_id
_entity_poly.type
_entity_poly.pdbx_seq_one_letter_code
_entity_poly.pdbx_strand_id
1 'polypeptide(L)'
;MTIEEGRKMSDAVNATGRILQIGSQQRSMEQFRYACELVRNGRIGQLKEIEVRLPGDPSGGKIEAVPVPKGFNYDLWLGQTPYVPYMVDRVHPQVGYGRPGWLRCEQFGAGMITGWGAHHFDIAHWAMDKEYSGPIEISGRATFASGGLWDVHGDDFETEMLYDNGVIVRGTTNTNEKPNGVLFTGTEGWIFVSRGAYQASANDPATAGKSKALQASDPKILTSVIGENEVHLYKSRDHHGNWLESVRTRKQNITPAEVAHRSCSACLLQHIAMKLNRKLYWDPILERFKNDDEANSMIARPHRPPYNF
;
A
#
# COMPACT_ATOMS: atom_id res chain seq x y z
N MET A 1 1.81 12.94 2.42
CA MET A 1 1.22 11.89 1.54
C MET A 1 -0.29 11.96 1.66
N THR A 2 -0.98 12.30 0.56
CA THR A 2 -2.44 12.45 0.48
C THR A 2 -2.95 11.93 -0.85
N ILE A 3 -4.26 11.73 -0.99
CA ILE A 3 -4.88 11.30 -2.25
C ILE A 3 -4.69 12.38 -3.31
N GLU A 4 -4.87 13.66 -2.95
CA GLU A 4 -4.66 14.80 -3.85
C GLU A 4 -3.22 14.86 -4.39
N GLU A 5 -2.20 14.70 -3.53
CA GLU A 5 -0.79 14.67 -3.96
C GLU A 5 -0.52 13.53 -4.95
N GLY A 6 -1.08 12.35 -4.70
CA GLY A 6 -0.95 11.20 -5.61
C GLY A 6 -1.56 11.49 -6.97
N ARG A 7 -2.75 12.10 -7.03
CA ARG A 7 -3.42 12.51 -8.27
C ARG A 7 -2.58 13.54 -9.04
N LYS A 8 -2.16 14.61 -8.39
CA LYS A 8 -1.31 15.64 -9.00
C LYS A 8 0.00 15.09 -9.53
N MET A 9 0.61 14.14 -8.80
CA MET A 9 1.83 13.46 -9.25
C MET A 9 1.57 12.64 -10.53
N SER A 10 0.49 11.85 -10.57
CA SER A 10 0.12 11.06 -11.76
C SER A 10 -0.15 11.96 -12.96
N ASP A 11 -0.92 13.03 -12.78
CA ASP A 11 -1.25 13.98 -13.82
C ASP A 11 0.01 14.68 -14.37
N ALA A 12 0.92 15.11 -13.50
CA ALA A 12 2.18 15.73 -13.91
C ALA A 12 3.08 14.77 -14.70
N VAL A 13 3.16 13.51 -14.29
CA VAL A 13 3.91 12.47 -15.01
C VAL A 13 3.33 12.26 -16.39
N ASN A 14 2.00 12.12 -16.50
CA ASN A 14 1.31 11.92 -17.77
C ASN A 14 1.45 13.14 -18.70
N ALA A 15 1.26 14.35 -18.17
CA ALA A 15 1.36 15.58 -18.95
C ALA A 15 2.78 15.85 -19.47
N THR A 16 3.81 15.47 -18.73
CA THR A 16 5.21 15.72 -19.09
C THR A 16 5.87 14.57 -19.85
N GLY A 17 5.24 13.40 -19.92
CA GLY A 17 5.82 12.19 -20.50
C GLY A 17 7.08 11.71 -19.78
N ARG A 18 7.28 12.09 -18.51
CA ARG A 18 8.40 11.62 -17.71
C ARG A 18 8.18 10.18 -17.28
N ILE A 19 9.27 9.44 -17.07
CA ILE A 19 9.20 8.08 -16.57
C ILE A 19 9.36 8.11 -15.05
N LEU A 20 8.28 7.79 -14.36
CA LEU A 20 8.25 7.55 -12.93
C LEU A 20 7.85 6.10 -12.69
N GLN A 21 8.62 5.37 -11.92
CA GLN A 21 8.29 4.02 -11.45
C GLN A 21 8.23 4.05 -9.92
N ILE A 22 7.15 3.52 -9.37
CA ILE A 22 6.97 3.46 -7.94
C ILE A 22 7.51 2.15 -7.37
N GLY A 23 7.91 2.15 -6.09
CA GLY A 23 8.57 1.04 -5.41
C GLY A 23 7.65 -0.14 -5.07
N SER A 24 6.64 -0.45 -5.90
CA SER A 24 5.78 -1.64 -5.76
C SER A 24 6.47 -2.89 -6.34
N GLN A 25 7.67 -3.19 -5.83
CA GLN A 25 8.55 -4.22 -6.39
C GLN A 25 8.00 -5.64 -6.32
N GLN A 26 6.93 -5.91 -5.57
CA GLN A 26 6.25 -7.20 -5.57
C GLN A 26 5.74 -7.59 -6.97
N ARG A 27 5.39 -6.61 -7.82
CA ARG A 27 5.02 -6.87 -9.22
C ARG A 27 6.16 -7.47 -10.05
N SER A 28 7.41 -7.24 -9.65
CA SER A 28 8.59 -7.86 -10.29
C SER A 28 9.00 -9.19 -9.64
N MET A 29 8.24 -9.69 -8.67
CA MET A 29 8.48 -10.99 -8.02
C MET A 29 7.54 -12.04 -8.63
N GLU A 30 8.12 -13.15 -9.07
CA GLU A 30 7.39 -14.16 -9.86
C GLU A 30 6.18 -14.75 -9.12
N GLN A 31 6.29 -15.03 -7.82
CA GLN A 31 5.18 -15.61 -7.05
C GLN A 31 3.95 -14.70 -7.00
N PHE A 32 4.12 -13.38 -6.93
CA PHE A 32 3.00 -12.44 -6.93
C PHE A 32 2.33 -12.34 -8.29
N ARG A 33 3.14 -12.22 -9.36
CA ARG A 33 2.62 -12.23 -10.74
C ARG A 33 1.83 -13.50 -11.01
N TYR A 34 2.42 -14.65 -10.69
CA TYR A 34 1.79 -15.94 -10.93
C TYR A 34 0.50 -16.12 -10.12
N ALA A 35 0.47 -15.75 -8.84
CA ALA A 35 -0.74 -15.75 -8.04
C ALA A 35 -1.86 -14.90 -8.68
N CYS A 36 -1.54 -13.69 -9.13
CA CYS A 36 -2.50 -12.82 -9.82
C CYS A 36 -2.98 -13.43 -11.15
N GLU A 37 -2.10 -14.03 -11.94
CA GLU A 37 -2.47 -14.73 -13.18
C GLU A 37 -3.42 -15.91 -12.90
N LEU A 38 -3.13 -16.73 -11.88
CA LEU A 38 -4.02 -17.83 -11.49
C LEU A 38 -5.41 -17.35 -11.07
N VAL A 39 -5.48 -16.27 -10.30
CA VAL A 39 -6.76 -15.65 -9.90
C VAL A 39 -7.52 -15.13 -11.13
N ARG A 40 -6.86 -14.37 -11.99
CA ARG A 40 -7.49 -13.77 -13.19
C ARG A 40 -7.94 -14.81 -14.22
N ASN A 41 -7.30 -15.97 -14.24
CA ASN A 41 -7.66 -17.09 -15.10
C ASN A 41 -8.62 -18.09 -14.40
N GLY A 42 -9.22 -17.71 -13.27
CA GLY A 42 -10.30 -18.48 -12.63
C GLY A 42 -9.86 -19.79 -11.96
N ARG A 43 -8.58 -19.95 -11.60
CA ARG A 43 -8.09 -21.21 -10.99
C ARG A 43 -8.62 -21.45 -9.57
N ILE A 44 -9.33 -20.48 -9.00
CA ILE A 44 -10.04 -20.59 -7.71
C ILE A 44 -11.55 -20.34 -7.88
N GLY A 45 -12.05 -20.44 -9.12
CA GLY A 45 -13.41 -20.05 -9.46
C GLY A 45 -13.60 -18.51 -9.44
N GLN A 46 -14.82 -18.06 -9.15
CA GLN A 46 -15.11 -16.63 -9.03
C GLN A 46 -14.49 -16.06 -7.76
N LEU A 47 -13.63 -15.06 -7.88
CA LEU A 47 -13.05 -14.34 -6.74
C LEU A 47 -14.17 -13.67 -5.91
N LYS A 48 -14.15 -13.87 -4.60
CA LYS A 48 -15.14 -13.35 -3.64
C LYS A 48 -14.53 -12.39 -2.64
N GLU A 49 -13.38 -12.77 -2.08
CA GLU A 49 -12.75 -12.00 -1.01
C GLU A 49 -11.23 -12.00 -1.17
N ILE A 50 -10.62 -10.90 -0.76
CA ILE A 50 -9.18 -10.76 -0.60
C ILE A 50 -8.90 -10.29 0.82
N GLU A 51 -8.10 -11.06 1.59
CA GLU A 51 -7.62 -10.66 2.91
C GLU A 51 -6.17 -10.20 2.80
N VAL A 52 -5.93 -8.93 3.08
CA VAL A 52 -4.59 -8.32 3.15
C VAL A 52 -4.17 -8.26 4.61
N ARG A 53 -3.10 -8.99 4.94
CA ARG A 53 -2.57 -9.12 6.29
C ARG A 53 -1.31 -8.29 6.44
N LEU A 54 -1.31 -7.35 7.36
CA LEU A 54 -0.25 -6.36 7.54
C LEU A 54 0.30 -6.43 8.98
N PRO A 55 1.58 -6.09 9.20
CA PRO A 55 2.05 -5.87 10.56
C PRO A 55 1.36 -4.64 11.16
N GLY A 56 1.20 -4.64 12.46
CA GLY A 56 0.78 -3.46 13.20
C GLY A 56 1.91 -2.45 13.39
N ASP A 57 1.58 -1.32 13.98
CA ASP A 57 2.52 -0.27 14.34
C ASP A 57 2.71 -0.19 15.86
N PRO A 58 3.96 -0.10 16.35
CA PRO A 58 4.20 0.16 17.76
C PRO A 58 3.77 1.58 18.11
N SER A 59 3.27 1.75 19.32
CA SER A 59 3.09 3.06 19.96
C SER A 59 4.40 3.61 20.52
N GLY A 60 4.44 4.89 20.86
CA GLY A 60 5.56 5.54 21.54
C GLY A 60 6.20 6.67 20.72
N GLY A 61 7.54 6.65 20.63
CA GLY A 61 8.32 7.76 20.11
C GLY A 61 8.38 8.94 21.07
N LYS A 62 9.58 9.48 21.32
CA LYS A 62 9.78 10.60 22.24
C LYS A 62 9.33 11.91 21.60
N ILE A 63 8.53 12.66 22.33
CA ILE A 63 8.17 14.06 21.99
C ILE A 63 9.26 14.97 22.59
N GLU A 64 10.43 15.00 21.95
CA GLU A 64 11.57 15.78 22.39
C GLU A 64 12.18 16.53 21.20
N ALA A 65 11.99 17.83 21.16
CA ALA A 65 12.60 18.69 20.17
C ALA A 65 14.07 18.92 20.49
N VAL A 66 14.94 18.64 19.53
CA VAL A 66 16.38 18.85 19.66
C VAL A 66 16.92 19.64 18.48
N PRO A 67 18.13 20.24 18.58
CA PRO A 67 18.74 20.94 17.45
C PRO A 67 18.91 20.02 16.23
N VAL A 68 18.66 20.57 15.04
CA VAL A 68 18.93 19.86 13.79
C VAL A 68 20.40 19.49 13.68
N PRO A 69 20.78 18.23 13.38
CA PRO A 69 22.17 17.83 13.24
C PRO A 69 22.90 18.64 12.17
N LYS A 70 24.17 18.97 12.43
CA LYS A 70 25.01 19.70 11.47
C LYS A 70 25.08 18.93 10.14
N GLY A 71 24.83 19.64 9.04
CA GLY A 71 24.87 19.08 7.69
C GLY A 71 23.56 18.39 7.24
N PHE A 72 22.55 18.32 8.10
CA PHE A 72 21.25 17.79 7.73
C PHE A 72 20.30 18.91 7.26
N ASN A 73 19.87 18.87 6.02
CA ASN A 73 18.91 19.84 5.48
C ASN A 73 17.50 19.44 5.88
N TYR A 74 17.07 19.88 7.07
CA TYR A 74 15.77 19.53 7.63
C TYR A 74 14.62 20.19 6.87
N ASP A 75 14.82 21.37 6.28
CA ASP A 75 13.83 22.03 5.44
C ASP A 75 13.49 21.21 4.20
N LEU A 76 14.51 20.69 3.51
CA LEU A 76 14.34 19.81 2.35
C LEU A 76 13.71 18.46 2.75
N TRP A 77 14.04 17.94 3.95
CA TRP A 77 13.44 16.70 4.46
C TRP A 77 11.95 16.88 4.75
N LEU A 78 11.53 18.00 5.34
CA LEU A 78 10.12 18.32 5.58
C LEU A 78 9.34 18.45 4.26
N GLY A 79 9.97 18.96 3.21
CA GLY A 79 9.32 19.18 1.92
C GLY A 79 8.09 20.08 2.05
N GLN A 80 6.97 19.66 1.50
CA GLN A 80 5.68 20.35 1.53
C GLN A 80 4.95 20.30 2.88
N THR A 81 5.38 19.42 3.78
CA THR A 81 4.73 19.25 5.09
C THR A 81 4.87 20.53 5.93
N PRO A 82 3.82 20.99 6.64
CA PRO A 82 3.94 22.10 7.58
C PRO A 82 5.10 21.91 8.55
N TYR A 83 5.74 23.02 8.93
CA TYR A 83 6.89 22.97 9.82
C TYR A 83 6.55 22.35 11.17
N VAL A 84 7.39 21.40 11.59
CA VAL A 84 7.40 20.81 12.93
C VAL A 84 8.83 20.79 13.46
N PRO A 85 9.05 20.89 14.78
CA PRO A 85 10.38 20.79 15.36
C PRO A 85 11.07 19.45 15.02
N TYR A 86 12.39 19.50 14.86
CA TYR A 86 13.15 18.28 14.63
C TYR A 86 13.11 17.38 15.88
N MET A 87 12.78 16.11 15.66
CA MET A 87 12.77 15.05 16.68
C MET A 87 13.42 13.80 16.10
N VAL A 88 14.33 13.20 16.86
CA VAL A 88 15.09 12.02 16.41
C VAL A 88 14.15 10.87 16.07
N ASP A 89 13.18 10.60 16.93
CA ASP A 89 12.26 9.48 16.78
C ASP A 89 11.26 9.64 15.60
N ARG A 90 11.19 10.84 15.02
CA ARG A 90 10.43 11.06 13.78
C ARG A 90 11.26 10.80 12.55
N VAL A 91 12.52 11.25 12.55
CA VAL A 91 13.32 11.35 11.32
C VAL A 91 14.15 10.08 11.08
N HIS A 92 14.75 9.53 12.11
CA HIS A 92 15.70 8.42 12.00
C HIS A 92 15.05 7.05 12.21
N PRO A 93 15.68 5.99 11.66
CA PRO A 93 15.27 4.62 11.95
C PRO A 93 15.35 4.31 13.44
N GLN A 94 14.41 3.56 13.94
CA GLN A 94 14.38 3.13 15.33
C GLN A 94 15.29 1.93 15.57
N VAL A 95 15.99 1.92 16.70
CA VAL A 95 16.85 0.78 17.08
C VAL A 95 15.99 -0.49 17.17
N GLY A 96 16.45 -1.54 16.49
CA GLY A 96 15.78 -2.85 16.47
C GLY A 96 14.61 -2.98 15.49
N TYR A 97 14.14 -1.89 14.88
CA TYR A 97 13.04 -1.95 13.92
C TYR A 97 13.45 -1.60 12.48
N GLY A 98 14.52 -0.84 12.31
CA GLY A 98 15.05 -0.47 10.99
C GLY A 98 14.16 0.44 10.14
N ARG A 99 13.04 0.95 10.66
CA ARG A 99 12.11 1.84 9.98
C ARG A 99 12.13 3.24 10.58
N PRO A 100 12.06 4.28 9.76
CA PRO A 100 12.01 5.66 10.26
C PRO A 100 10.68 5.94 10.95
N GLY A 101 10.73 6.74 12.02
CA GLY A 101 9.53 7.06 12.82
C GLY A 101 8.49 7.88 12.08
N TRP A 102 8.87 8.66 11.03
CA TRP A 102 7.93 9.45 10.23
C TRP A 102 6.79 8.61 9.64
N LEU A 103 7.03 7.34 9.35
CA LEU A 103 6.02 6.43 8.83
C LEU A 103 4.83 6.28 9.79
N ARG A 104 5.09 6.45 11.11
CA ARG A 104 4.12 6.35 12.20
C ARG A 104 3.58 7.68 12.69
N CYS A 105 3.99 8.78 12.07
CA CYS A 105 3.45 10.10 12.34
C CYS A 105 2.43 10.44 11.25
N GLU A 106 1.17 10.61 11.59
CA GLU A 106 0.07 10.84 10.63
C GLU A 106 0.36 12.00 9.69
N GLN A 107 1.09 13.00 10.16
CA GLN A 107 1.50 14.14 9.35
C GLN A 107 2.36 13.76 8.13
N PHE A 108 3.08 12.63 8.18
CA PHE A 108 4.03 12.19 7.13
C PHE A 108 3.62 10.87 6.49
N GLY A 109 3.04 9.96 7.25
CA GLY A 109 2.63 8.64 6.83
C GLY A 109 1.31 8.23 7.46
N ALA A 110 0.87 7.01 7.24
CA ALA A 110 -0.31 6.44 7.89
C ALA A 110 -0.01 5.04 8.46
N GLY A 111 1.23 4.81 8.87
CA GLY A 111 1.65 3.52 9.43
C GLY A 111 1.72 2.41 8.42
N MET A 112 1.54 1.19 8.89
CA MET A 112 1.66 -0.01 8.06
C MET A 112 0.54 -0.14 7.03
N ILE A 113 -0.61 0.51 7.22
CA ILE A 113 -1.65 0.54 6.18
C ILE A 113 -1.12 1.17 4.88
N THR A 114 -0.20 2.12 4.94
CA THR A 114 0.48 2.70 3.78
C THR A 114 1.88 2.12 3.56
N GLY A 115 2.55 1.63 4.60
CA GLY A 115 3.88 1.03 4.51
C GLY A 115 3.84 -0.30 3.77
N TRP A 116 3.33 -1.34 4.40
CA TRP A 116 3.13 -2.65 3.78
C TRP A 116 1.88 -2.70 2.90
N GLY A 117 0.84 -1.96 3.29
CA GLY A 117 -0.42 -1.92 2.55
C GLY A 117 -0.24 -1.49 1.11
N ALA A 118 0.59 -0.47 0.82
CA ALA A 118 0.88 -0.04 -0.54
C ALA A 118 1.44 -1.16 -1.44
N HIS A 119 2.11 -2.15 -0.86
CA HIS A 119 2.55 -3.32 -1.61
C HIS A 119 1.44 -4.36 -1.79
N HIS A 120 0.68 -4.65 -0.75
CA HIS A 120 -0.28 -5.75 -0.76
C HIS A 120 -1.63 -5.38 -1.39
N PHE A 121 -2.13 -4.16 -1.17
CA PHE A 121 -3.33 -3.68 -1.86
C PHE A 121 -3.08 -3.47 -3.36
N ASP A 122 -1.85 -3.15 -3.75
CA ASP A 122 -1.44 -3.12 -5.15
C ASP A 122 -1.57 -4.50 -5.80
N ILE A 123 -1.16 -5.57 -5.12
CA ILE A 123 -1.34 -6.95 -5.57
C ILE A 123 -2.81 -7.34 -5.61
N ALA A 124 -3.63 -6.88 -4.65
CA ALA A 124 -5.07 -7.09 -4.68
C ALA A 124 -5.71 -6.45 -5.92
N HIS A 125 -5.36 -5.19 -6.23
CA HIS A 125 -5.81 -4.51 -7.44
C HIS A 125 -5.38 -5.25 -8.72
N TRP A 126 -4.13 -5.71 -8.76
CA TRP A 126 -3.58 -6.42 -9.91
C TRP A 126 -4.31 -7.74 -10.19
N ALA A 127 -4.63 -8.50 -9.12
CA ALA A 127 -5.39 -9.74 -9.22
C ALA A 127 -6.87 -9.53 -9.63
N MET A 128 -7.48 -8.41 -9.20
CA MET A 128 -8.88 -8.09 -9.49
C MET A 128 -9.11 -7.37 -10.84
N ASP A 129 -8.05 -6.97 -11.54
CA ASP A 129 -8.15 -6.05 -12.70
C ASP A 129 -8.75 -4.68 -12.33
N LYS A 130 -8.33 -4.14 -11.17
CA LYS A 130 -8.84 -2.85 -10.65
C LYS A 130 -7.73 -1.81 -10.47
N GLU A 131 -6.66 -1.93 -11.25
CA GLU A 131 -5.47 -1.07 -11.18
C GLU A 131 -5.73 0.41 -11.49
N TYR A 132 -6.81 0.68 -12.23
CA TYR A 132 -7.24 2.04 -12.65
C TYR A 132 -8.55 2.46 -11.99
N SER A 133 -8.94 1.81 -10.90
CA SER A 133 -10.18 2.05 -10.19
C SER A 133 -9.93 2.07 -8.67
N GLY A 134 -10.99 1.93 -7.89
CA GLY A 134 -10.95 1.88 -6.44
C GLY A 134 -12.21 1.27 -5.86
N PRO A 135 -12.30 1.19 -4.52
CA PRO A 135 -13.51 0.72 -3.85
C PRO A 135 -14.66 1.70 -4.05
N ILE A 136 -15.90 1.22 -3.84
CA ILE A 136 -17.11 2.05 -3.83
C ILE A 136 -17.66 2.27 -2.42
N GLU A 137 -17.36 1.36 -1.48
CA GLU A 137 -17.66 1.49 -0.06
C GLU A 137 -16.43 1.15 0.75
N ILE A 138 -16.21 1.87 1.85
CA ILE A 138 -15.09 1.64 2.76
C ILE A 138 -15.61 1.75 4.20
N SER A 139 -15.21 0.83 5.06
CA SER A 139 -15.36 0.92 6.50
C SER A 139 -14.11 0.46 7.20
N GLY A 140 -13.89 0.92 8.42
CA GLY A 140 -12.73 0.51 9.19
C GLY A 140 -12.82 0.93 10.64
N ARG A 141 -12.11 0.21 11.49
CA ARG A 141 -11.90 0.53 12.90
C ARG A 141 -10.45 0.28 13.28
N ALA A 142 -9.94 1.10 14.16
CA ALA A 142 -8.60 0.92 14.71
C ALA A 142 -8.49 1.60 16.07
N THR A 143 -7.54 1.14 16.86
CA THR A 143 -7.06 1.89 18.02
C THR A 143 -5.88 2.75 17.59
N PHE A 144 -6.02 4.08 17.71
CA PHE A 144 -4.94 5.02 17.43
C PHE A 144 -4.09 5.23 18.68
N ALA A 145 -2.77 5.22 18.47
CA ALA A 145 -1.83 5.46 19.56
C ALA A 145 -1.98 6.87 20.15
N SER A 146 -1.81 6.99 21.46
CA SER A 146 -1.87 8.26 22.19
C SER A 146 -0.71 8.38 23.17
N GLY A 147 -0.37 9.61 23.54
CA GLY A 147 0.67 9.88 24.55
C GLY A 147 2.11 9.79 24.06
N GLY A 148 2.35 9.57 22.77
CA GLY A 148 3.67 9.54 22.13
C GLY A 148 3.70 10.35 20.84
N LEU A 149 4.86 10.33 20.18
CA LEU A 149 5.05 10.99 18.89
C LEU A 149 4.39 10.22 17.73
N TRP A 150 4.29 8.90 17.85
CA TRP A 150 3.69 8.02 16.86
C TRP A 150 2.20 7.91 17.15
N ASP A 151 1.38 8.40 16.23
CA ASP A 151 -0.04 8.67 16.38
C ASP A 151 -0.95 7.97 15.35
N VAL A 152 -0.36 7.05 14.54
CA VAL A 152 -1.12 6.23 13.61
C VAL A 152 -1.82 5.06 14.31
N HIS A 153 -2.57 4.25 13.53
CA HIS A 153 -3.19 3.03 14.06
C HIS A 153 -2.12 2.07 14.63
N GLY A 154 -2.50 1.35 15.69
CA GLY A 154 -1.68 0.31 16.29
C GLY A 154 -1.76 -1.03 15.53
N ASP A 155 -1.64 -2.11 16.28
CA ASP A 155 -1.74 -3.48 15.79
C ASP A 155 -3.17 -4.07 15.90
N ASP A 156 -4.15 -3.25 16.31
CA ASP A 156 -5.57 -3.62 16.36
C ASP A 156 -6.36 -2.77 15.36
N PHE A 157 -6.40 -3.23 14.11
CA PHE A 157 -7.21 -2.61 13.07
C PHE A 157 -7.88 -3.65 12.18
N GLU A 158 -9.05 -3.30 11.69
CA GLU A 158 -9.78 -4.02 10.66
C GLU A 158 -10.40 -3.02 9.68
N THR A 159 -10.30 -3.34 8.39
CA THR A 159 -10.91 -2.54 7.32
C THR A 159 -11.61 -3.43 6.31
N GLU A 160 -12.62 -2.88 5.65
CA GLU A 160 -13.34 -3.54 4.58
C GLU A 160 -13.59 -2.55 3.45
N MET A 161 -13.32 -2.99 2.24
CA MET A 161 -13.59 -2.26 1.00
C MET A 161 -14.42 -3.13 0.08
N LEU A 162 -15.57 -2.62 -0.39
CA LEU A 162 -16.37 -3.24 -1.44
C LEU A 162 -16.03 -2.62 -2.79
N TYR A 163 -15.78 -3.45 -3.79
CA TYR A 163 -15.57 -3.03 -5.18
C TYR A 163 -16.81 -3.23 -6.04
N ASP A 164 -16.89 -2.55 -7.17
CA ASP A 164 -18.04 -2.58 -8.10
C ASP A 164 -18.30 -3.97 -8.74
N ASN A 165 -17.29 -4.85 -8.72
CA ASN A 165 -17.42 -6.25 -9.15
C ASN A 165 -17.92 -7.19 -8.02
N GLY A 166 -18.29 -6.66 -6.86
CA GLY A 166 -18.76 -7.40 -5.70
C GLY A 166 -17.68 -8.08 -4.86
N VAL A 167 -16.39 -7.90 -5.19
CA VAL A 167 -15.28 -8.42 -4.37
C VAL A 167 -15.11 -7.55 -3.13
N ILE A 168 -14.96 -8.22 -1.99
CA ILE A 168 -14.64 -7.58 -0.71
C ILE A 168 -13.13 -7.71 -0.46
N VAL A 169 -12.48 -6.59 -0.15
CA VAL A 169 -11.07 -6.55 0.25
C VAL A 169 -10.98 -6.13 1.71
N ARG A 170 -10.44 -7.02 2.55
CA ARG A 170 -10.23 -6.78 3.98
C ARG A 170 -8.77 -6.48 4.28
N GLY A 171 -8.54 -5.50 5.14
CA GLY A 171 -7.23 -5.25 5.75
C GLY A 171 -7.25 -5.62 7.23
N THR A 172 -6.27 -6.38 7.70
CA THR A 172 -6.20 -6.82 9.09
C THR A 172 -4.76 -6.96 9.55
N THR A 173 -4.54 -6.92 10.85
CA THR A 173 -3.23 -7.22 11.43
C THR A 173 -2.88 -8.69 11.24
N ASN A 174 -1.63 -8.95 10.86
CA ASN A 174 -1.13 -10.31 10.77
C ASN A 174 -0.87 -10.93 12.16
N THR A 175 -0.95 -12.25 12.23
CA THR A 175 -0.62 -13.04 13.41
C THR A 175 0.34 -14.19 13.04
N ASN A 176 0.78 -14.97 14.01
CA ASN A 176 1.59 -16.16 13.74
C ASN A 176 0.83 -17.19 12.87
N GLU A 177 -0.49 -17.29 13.05
CA GLU A 177 -1.36 -18.19 12.27
C GLU A 177 -1.77 -17.58 10.92
N LYS A 178 -1.86 -16.26 10.86
CA LYS A 178 -2.20 -15.48 9.67
C LYS A 178 -1.02 -14.61 9.27
N PRO A 179 -0.01 -15.14 8.59
CA PRO A 179 1.21 -14.42 8.29
C PRO A 179 0.95 -13.25 7.31
N ASN A 180 1.86 -12.26 7.36
CA ASN A 180 1.85 -11.12 6.44
C ASN A 180 1.83 -11.56 4.97
N GLY A 181 0.88 -11.06 4.19
CA GLY A 181 0.67 -11.42 2.79
C GLY A 181 -0.75 -11.13 2.31
N VAL A 182 -1.09 -11.73 1.18
CA VAL A 182 -2.40 -11.58 0.53
C VAL A 182 -3.03 -12.95 0.32
N LEU A 183 -4.25 -13.14 0.82
CA LEU A 183 -5.07 -14.33 0.64
C LEU A 183 -6.22 -13.99 -0.31
N PHE A 184 -6.29 -14.70 -1.43
CA PHE A 184 -7.40 -14.66 -2.38
C PHE A 184 -8.33 -15.83 -2.15
N THR A 185 -9.61 -15.58 -1.95
CA THR A 185 -10.64 -16.62 -1.74
C THR A 185 -11.69 -16.55 -2.84
N GLY A 186 -11.84 -17.63 -3.56
CA GLY A 186 -12.84 -17.80 -4.61
C GLY A 186 -13.87 -18.86 -4.27
N THR A 187 -14.75 -19.16 -5.22
CA THR A 187 -15.83 -20.17 -5.04
C THR A 187 -15.31 -21.62 -5.04
N GLU A 188 -14.09 -21.87 -5.56
CA GLU A 188 -13.54 -23.21 -5.75
C GLU A 188 -12.19 -23.43 -5.03
N GLY A 189 -11.72 -22.42 -4.31
CA GLY A 189 -10.47 -22.53 -3.56
C GLY A 189 -9.89 -21.20 -3.14
N TRP A 190 -8.65 -21.26 -2.65
CA TRP A 190 -7.91 -20.08 -2.23
C TRP A 190 -6.44 -20.14 -2.66
N ILE A 191 -5.82 -18.96 -2.78
CA ILE A 191 -4.38 -18.79 -2.99
C ILE A 191 -3.87 -17.77 -1.97
N PHE A 192 -2.80 -18.11 -1.26
CA PHE A 192 -2.05 -17.20 -0.40
C PHE A 192 -0.69 -16.89 -1.02
N VAL A 193 -0.30 -15.61 -1.02
CA VAL A 193 1.00 -15.16 -1.51
C VAL A 193 1.65 -14.18 -0.54
N SER A 194 2.95 -14.34 -0.34
CA SER A 194 3.79 -13.46 0.47
C SER A 194 5.19 -13.34 -0.11
N ARG A 195 6.04 -12.50 0.50
CA ARG A 195 7.47 -12.47 0.14
C ARG A 195 8.21 -13.75 0.57
N GLY A 196 7.64 -14.53 1.49
CA GLY A 196 8.27 -15.74 2.04
C GLY A 196 9.60 -15.41 2.71
N ALA A 197 10.62 -16.22 2.43
CA ALA A 197 11.99 -16.01 2.90
C ALA A 197 12.72 -14.85 2.19
N TYR A 198 12.18 -14.29 1.12
CA TYR A 198 12.73 -13.12 0.43
C TYR A 198 12.39 -11.86 1.22
N GLN A 199 13.33 -11.41 2.02
CA GLN A 199 13.17 -10.24 2.89
C GLN A 199 13.67 -8.97 2.20
N ALA A 200 12.91 -7.89 2.31
CA ALA A 200 13.36 -6.59 1.87
C ALA A 200 14.51 -6.04 2.75
N SER A 201 14.54 -6.42 4.03
CA SER A 201 15.68 -6.25 4.94
C SER A 201 15.68 -7.34 6.00
N ALA A 202 16.86 -7.77 6.43
CA ALA A 202 17.02 -8.79 7.47
C ALA A 202 16.46 -8.37 8.84
N ASN A 203 16.26 -7.07 9.04
CA ASN A 203 15.83 -6.47 10.31
C ASN A 203 14.34 -6.06 10.30
N ASP A 204 13.57 -6.41 9.26
CA ASP A 204 12.15 -6.09 9.22
C ASP A 204 11.33 -7.18 9.91
N PRO A 205 10.77 -6.93 11.11
CA PRO A 205 9.99 -7.93 11.83
C PRO A 205 8.73 -8.40 11.07
N ALA A 206 8.22 -7.58 10.14
CA ALA A 206 7.09 -7.95 9.29
C ALA A 206 7.41 -9.08 8.30
N THR A 207 8.68 -9.34 8.03
CA THR A 207 9.13 -10.41 7.12
C THR A 207 9.76 -11.59 7.85
N ALA A 208 9.86 -11.56 9.17
CA ALA A 208 10.47 -12.60 9.97
C ALA A 208 9.66 -13.93 10.01
N GLY A 209 8.54 -14.00 9.30
CA GLY A 209 7.67 -15.18 9.26
C GLY A 209 8.24 -16.35 8.45
N LYS A 210 7.97 -17.56 8.91
CA LYS A 210 8.36 -18.82 8.27
C LYS A 210 7.37 -19.28 7.18
N SER A 211 6.50 -18.41 6.68
CA SER A 211 5.48 -18.79 5.70
C SER A 211 6.08 -19.13 4.34
N LYS A 212 5.51 -20.13 3.67
CA LYS A 212 5.82 -20.39 2.26
C LYS A 212 5.35 -19.20 1.42
N ALA A 213 6.14 -18.81 0.43
CA ALA A 213 5.85 -17.63 -0.42
C ALA A 213 4.54 -17.77 -1.21
N LEU A 214 4.16 -18.98 -1.60
CA LEU A 214 2.95 -19.26 -2.37
C LEU A 214 2.33 -20.58 -1.90
N GLN A 215 1.02 -20.55 -1.61
CA GLN A 215 0.24 -21.70 -1.15
C GLN A 215 -1.16 -21.64 -1.77
N ALA A 216 -1.82 -22.80 -1.88
CA ALA A 216 -3.22 -22.87 -2.34
C ALA A 216 -3.97 -23.97 -1.57
N SER A 217 -5.30 -23.93 -1.64
CA SER A 217 -6.19 -24.95 -1.06
C SER A 217 -5.97 -26.33 -1.67
N ASP A 218 -5.67 -26.40 -2.97
CA ASP A 218 -5.26 -27.61 -3.68
C ASP A 218 -3.91 -27.32 -4.40
N PRO A 219 -2.87 -28.15 -4.20
CA PRO A 219 -1.61 -28.02 -4.93
C PRO A 219 -1.76 -28.00 -6.46
N LYS A 220 -2.81 -28.62 -7.01
CA LYS A 220 -3.10 -28.60 -8.47
C LYS A 220 -3.34 -27.19 -9.00
N ILE A 221 -3.84 -26.26 -8.19
CA ILE A 221 -3.99 -24.86 -8.56
C ILE A 221 -2.64 -24.28 -8.95
N LEU A 222 -1.60 -24.55 -8.15
CA LEU A 222 -0.25 -24.01 -8.35
C LEU A 222 0.52 -24.67 -9.50
N THR A 223 0.07 -25.82 -9.99
CA THR A 223 0.69 -26.56 -11.11
C THR A 223 -0.12 -26.44 -12.39
N SER A 224 -1.23 -25.70 -12.37
CA SER A 224 -2.07 -25.51 -13.56
C SER A 224 -1.32 -24.67 -14.62
N VAL A 225 -1.43 -25.10 -15.87
CA VAL A 225 -0.81 -24.38 -16.99
C VAL A 225 -1.69 -23.20 -17.37
N ILE A 226 -1.09 -22.04 -17.58
CA ILE A 226 -1.72 -20.86 -18.19
C ILE A 226 -1.49 -20.96 -19.69
N GLY A 227 -2.55 -21.14 -20.46
CA GLY A 227 -2.51 -21.32 -21.90
C GLY A 227 -2.23 -20.01 -22.64
N GLU A 228 -1.80 -20.09 -23.91
CA GLU A 228 -1.40 -18.92 -24.72
C GLU A 228 -2.49 -17.86 -24.87
N ASN A 229 -3.77 -18.25 -24.85
CA ASN A 229 -4.93 -17.36 -25.01
C ASN A 229 -5.52 -16.89 -23.68
N GLU A 230 -4.89 -17.21 -22.56
CA GLU A 230 -5.29 -16.80 -21.23
C GLU A 230 -4.62 -15.48 -20.82
N VAL A 231 -5.01 -14.94 -19.66
CA VAL A 231 -4.44 -13.69 -19.16
C VAL A 231 -2.99 -13.88 -18.77
N HIS A 232 -2.10 -13.12 -19.40
CA HIS A 232 -0.70 -13.00 -19.04
C HIS A 232 -0.42 -11.58 -18.56
N LEU A 233 0.07 -11.44 -17.34
CA LEU A 233 0.40 -10.16 -16.77
C LEU A 233 1.81 -9.71 -17.16
N TYR A 234 2.06 -8.40 -17.05
CA TYR A 234 3.37 -7.81 -17.34
C TYR A 234 4.47 -8.54 -16.57
N LYS A 235 5.46 -9.09 -17.28
CA LYS A 235 6.57 -9.82 -16.68
C LYS A 235 7.79 -8.92 -16.57
N SER A 236 8.15 -8.56 -15.33
CA SER A 236 9.41 -7.90 -15.02
C SER A 236 10.29 -8.86 -14.21
N ARG A 237 11.56 -8.99 -14.62
CA ARG A 237 12.53 -9.86 -13.93
C ARG A 237 13.32 -9.11 -12.85
N ASP A 238 13.44 -7.79 -13.03
CA ASP A 238 14.16 -6.89 -12.13
C ASP A 238 13.49 -5.53 -12.13
N HIS A 239 13.17 -5.04 -10.94
CA HIS A 239 12.41 -3.81 -10.77
C HIS A 239 13.18 -2.56 -11.23
N HIS A 240 14.47 -2.47 -10.89
CA HIS A 240 15.32 -1.35 -11.30
C HIS A 240 15.64 -1.41 -12.80
N GLY A 241 15.96 -2.61 -13.31
CA GLY A 241 16.17 -2.84 -14.74
C GLY A 241 14.94 -2.48 -15.57
N ASN A 242 13.73 -2.76 -15.08
CA ASN A 242 12.49 -2.36 -15.73
C ASN A 242 12.36 -0.83 -15.85
N TRP A 243 12.69 -0.09 -14.79
CA TRP A 243 12.72 1.37 -14.83
C TRP A 243 13.72 1.90 -15.85
N LEU A 244 14.96 1.41 -15.82
CA LEU A 244 15.99 1.80 -16.78
C LEU A 244 15.58 1.50 -18.24
N GLU A 245 14.95 0.35 -18.45
CA GLU A 245 14.42 -0.03 -19.76
C GLU A 245 13.33 0.95 -20.22
N SER A 246 12.41 1.31 -19.32
CA SER A 246 11.35 2.28 -19.61
C SER A 246 11.90 3.68 -19.91
N VAL A 247 12.95 4.11 -19.21
CA VAL A 247 13.64 5.38 -19.50
C VAL A 247 14.22 5.38 -20.93
N ARG A 248 14.85 4.24 -21.35
CA ARG A 248 15.45 4.12 -22.68
C ARG A 248 14.42 3.98 -23.80
N THR A 249 13.40 3.15 -23.57
CA THR A 249 12.43 2.79 -24.62
C THR A 249 11.19 3.67 -24.66
N ARG A 250 10.97 4.45 -23.63
CA ARG A 250 9.74 5.24 -23.39
C ARG A 250 8.47 4.39 -23.28
N LYS A 251 8.60 3.07 -23.11
CA LYS A 251 7.47 2.18 -22.82
C LYS A 251 7.09 2.27 -21.35
N GLN A 252 5.83 2.02 -21.06
CA GLN A 252 5.31 2.00 -19.71
C GLN A 252 6.04 0.95 -18.86
N ASN A 253 6.40 1.34 -17.64
CA ASN A 253 6.97 0.42 -16.64
C ASN A 253 5.87 -0.37 -15.92
N ILE A 254 6.29 -1.33 -15.09
CA ILE A 254 5.37 -2.24 -14.39
C ILE A 254 4.54 -1.57 -13.29
N THR A 255 5.01 -0.45 -12.74
CA THR A 255 4.34 0.30 -11.65
C THR A 255 4.28 1.79 -11.97
N PRO A 256 3.49 2.19 -13.00
CA PRO A 256 3.35 3.58 -13.40
C PRO A 256 2.64 4.40 -12.32
N ALA A 257 2.79 5.71 -12.38
CA ALA A 257 2.29 6.65 -11.37
C ALA A 257 0.78 6.49 -11.10
N GLU A 258 -0.04 6.30 -12.14
CA GLU A 258 -1.49 6.13 -11.98
C GLU A 258 -1.85 4.87 -11.18
N VAL A 259 -1.25 3.73 -11.52
CA VAL A 259 -1.48 2.47 -10.82
C VAL A 259 -1.08 2.58 -9.34
N ALA A 260 0.07 3.18 -9.08
CA ALA A 260 0.55 3.37 -7.72
C ALA A 260 -0.30 4.39 -6.94
N HIS A 261 -0.79 5.44 -7.59
CA HIS A 261 -1.74 6.37 -7.01
C HIS A 261 -3.01 5.65 -6.56
N ARG A 262 -3.60 4.80 -7.41
CA ARG A 262 -4.82 4.02 -7.07
C ARG A 262 -4.60 3.07 -5.88
N SER A 263 -3.47 2.37 -5.86
CA SER A 263 -3.11 1.47 -4.76
C SER A 263 -2.87 2.24 -3.45
N CYS A 264 -2.19 3.38 -3.52
CA CYS A 264 -1.97 4.25 -2.36
C CYS A 264 -3.28 4.88 -1.86
N SER A 265 -4.15 5.31 -2.79
CA SER A 265 -5.48 5.83 -2.44
C SER A 265 -6.31 4.81 -1.69
N ALA A 266 -6.31 3.54 -2.10
CA ALA A 266 -7.00 2.48 -1.35
C ALA A 266 -6.50 2.37 0.10
N CYS A 267 -5.20 2.54 0.35
CA CYS A 267 -4.64 2.57 1.72
C CYS A 267 -5.11 3.81 2.50
N LEU A 268 -5.07 4.97 1.88
CA LEU A 268 -5.45 6.24 2.52
C LEU A 268 -6.96 6.31 2.80
N LEU A 269 -7.80 5.76 1.93
CA LEU A 269 -9.24 5.64 2.14
C LEU A 269 -9.56 4.80 3.37
N GLN A 270 -8.83 3.69 3.58
CA GLN A 270 -8.96 2.88 4.79
C GLN A 270 -8.53 3.65 6.04
N HIS A 271 -7.42 4.40 5.96
CA HIS A 271 -6.98 5.26 7.07
C HIS A 271 -8.06 6.29 7.44
N ILE A 272 -8.67 6.96 6.46
CA ILE A 272 -9.76 7.91 6.68
C ILE A 272 -10.97 7.21 7.32
N ALA A 273 -11.35 6.02 6.83
CA ALA A 273 -12.47 5.28 7.39
C ALA A 273 -12.23 4.84 8.84
N MET A 274 -11.00 4.43 9.19
CA MET A 274 -10.62 4.13 10.57
C MET A 274 -10.68 5.37 11.47
N LYS A 275 -10.23 6.53 10.98
CA LYS A 275 -10.29 7.81 11.74
C LYS A 275 -11.72 8.25 12.02
N LEU A 276 -12.60 8.15 11.04
CA LEU A 276 -14.00 8.55 11.15
C LEU A 276 -14.88 7.46 11.78
N ASN A 277 -14.38 6.24 11.87
CA ASN A 277 -15.04 5.08 12.47
C ASN A 277 -16.48 4.88 11.97
N ARG A 278 -16.71 5.02 10.69
CA ARG A 278 -18.00 4.85 10.03
C ARG A 278 -17.82 4.39 8.57
N LYS A 279 -18.89 3.87 7.97
CA LYS A 279 -18.92 3.53 6.54
C LYS A 279 -18.88 4.80 5.69
N LEU A 280 -18.04 4.80 4.68
CA LEU A 280 -17.84 5.87 3.71
C LEU A 280 -18.16 5.35 2.30
N TYR A 281 -18.66 6.23 1.44
CA TYR A 281 -18.97 5.93 0.04
C TYR A 281 -18.04 6.74 -0.86
N TRP A 282 -17.27 6.06 -1.69
CA TRP A 282 -16.28 6.67 -2.56
C TRP A 282 -16.71 6.61 -4.03
N ASP A 283 -16.40 7.63 -4.77
CA ASP A 283 -16.48 7.63 -6.23
C ASP A 283 -15.05 7.51 -6.79
N PRO A 284 -14.68 6.34 -7.35
CA PRO A 284 -13.32 6.12 -7.85
C PRO A 284 -13.03 6.86 -9.17
N ILE A 285 -14.04 7.41 -9.84
CA ILE A 285 -13.87 8.21 -11.06
C ILE A 285 -13.59 9.67 -10.67
N LEU A 286 -14.43 10.23 -9.79
CA LEU A 286 -14.29 11.61 -9.33
C LEU A 286 -13.24 11.77 -8.22
N GLU A 287 -12.78 10.67 -7.64
CA GLU A 287 -11.85 10.62 -6.50
C GLU A 287 -12.28 11.49 -5.34
N ARG A 288 -13.54 11.28 -4.92
CA ARG A 288 -14.12 11.98 -3.79
C ARG A 288 -15.17 11.13 -3.06
N PHE A 289 -15.37 11.42 -1.80
CA PHE A 289 -16.46 10.82 -1.03
C PHE A 289 -17.81 11.42 -1.43
N LYS A 290 -18.81 10.55 -1.56
CA LYS A 290 -20.18 10.94 -1.94
C LYS A 290 -20.89 11.56 -0.74
N ASN A 291 -21.33 12.82 -0.87
CA ASN A 291 -22.11 13.56 0.13
C ASN A 291 -21.47 13.55 1.54
N ASP A 292 -20.14 13.72 1.62
CA ASP A 292 -19.39 13.63 2.88
C ASP A 292 -18.24 14.67 2.89
N ASP A 293 -18.54 15.88 3.30
CA ASP A 293 -17.58 16.99 3.30
C ASP A 293 -16.47 16.79 4.35
N GLU A 294 -16.77 16.14 5.49
CA GLU A 294 -15.76 15.83 6.49
C GLU A 294 -14.71 14.86 5.91
N ALA A 295 -15.14 13.74 5.32
CA ALA A 295 -14.22 12.81 4.68
C ALA A 295 -13.48 13.46 3.51
N ASN A 296 -14.15 14.30 2.71
CA ASN A 296 -13.52 15.04 1.61
C ASN A 296 -12.46 16.03 2.09
N SER A 297 -12.58 16.60 3.28
CA SER A 297 -11.55 17.48 3.84
C SER A 297 -10.24 16.74 4.16
N MET A 298 -10.27 15.41 4.28
CA MET A 298 -9.12 14.56 4.61
C MET A 298 -8.36 14.04 3.38
N ILE A 299 -8.84 14.26 2.16
CA ILE A 299 -8.14 13.81 0.94
C ILE A 299 -6.93 14.67 0.57
N ALA A 300 -6.82 15.85 1.17
CA ALA A 300 -5.76 16.83 0.97
C ALA A 300 -5.21 17.33 2.30
N ARG A 301 -4.07 18.01 2.26
CA ARG A 301 -3.47 18.69 3.42
C ARG A 301 -2.88 20.03 2.99
N PRO A 302 -2.80 21.04 3.89
CA PRO A 302 -2.09 22.27 3.61
C PRO A 302 -0.63 22.02 3.28
N HIS A 303 -0.12 22.72 2.26
CA HIS A 303 1.28 22.69 1.86
C HIS A 303 2.01 23.93 2.37
N ARG A 304 3.28 23.78 2.67
CA ARG A 304 4.18 24.85 3.10
C ARG A 304 4.86 25.49 1.86
N PRO A 305 4.95 26.82 1.76
CA PRO A 305 5.80 27.46 0.77
C PRO A 305 7.27 27.04 0.91
N PRO A 306 8.05 26.89 -0.20
CA PRO A 306 7.66 27.13 -1.59
C PRO A 306 7.06 25.88 -2.29
N TYR A 307 6.67 24.86 -1.53
CA TYR A 307 6.24 23.54 -2.05
C TYR A 307 4.74 23.46 -2.36
N ASN A 308 4.07 24.60 -2.56
CA ASN A 308 2.66 24.65 -2.98
C ASN A 308 2.56 24.44 -4.51
N PHE A 309 1.69 23.55 -4.93
CA PHE A 309 1.43 23.17 -6.32
C PHE A 309 -0.06 22.96 -6.58
#